data_30143d1fa050933f9040fe32f83df13a
#
_entry.id   30143d1fa050933f9040fe32f83df13a
#
_cell.length_a   1.000
_cell.length_b   1.000
_cell.length_c   1.000
_cell.angle_alpha   90.00
_cell.angle_beta   90.00
_cell.angle_gamma   90.00
#
_symmetry.space_group_name_H-M   'P 1'
#
loop_
_entity.id
_entity.type
_entity.pdbx_description
1 polymer ?
#
loop_
_entity_poly.entity_id
_entity_poly.type
_entity_poly.pdbx_seq_one_letter_code
_entity_poly.pdbx_strand_id
1 'polypeptide(L)'
;MNVVGVIITKTFNLSIYLDTIGTILIAALGGYVPGIVVGFSTNLLGALFDTEEIFYGMVSVLLAVLTAFLASKGYYDKFPKVLWVIPASVLLTSINGTIIEDMLRISNALGSWEYLPKIWEHFLGHFYAELPDKASAIVTAFIALKFIPPDIKENFKSLGRMQAPVSSEMQKAISANSKFVSSLRTKMLFNLMSITLFVAIFISAISYTIYQDSIIEDRQRIADGIISMVVNEINPKRVDEFLEKGYQAEGYKEVERELYKIRASNSDIKFLYVYKIMEDGCHVVFDLDTPTIEASEPGSIEEFDESFEELLPDLLAGRPIRPIINNDKYGNLLTIYKPVYSSTGKCVCYAGIDFSMEILNDYGRMFITKVIALFSGAVILIFVLVLLFIENNIILPVNTMAYCARNFAYDSETAREKNIERMRSLDIRTHDEIENLYSAFLKTTADSMHYFENLRKAKIEVAVMDKLAHTDSLTGLKNKTAYAKKTSDFDAAIAKGHAEFCIVMVDVNYLKRVNDTYGHEYGNIYLINAGKLACEIFGEENVYRIGGDEFVVVLDGENLAKSAELVEKFRGTVKRLQRDKKLEPWEKVSAAVGVAYYDKNSDKSAEEVFKRADADMYKNKLAMKAVRKD
;
A
#
# COMPACT_ATOMS: atom_id res chain seq x y z
N MET A 1 -3.92 30.33 10.88
CA MET A 1 -5.08 30.32 11.82
C MET A 1 -4.63 29.92 13.23
N ASN A 2 -3.94 28.81 13.43
CA ASN A 2 -3.49 28.35 14.74
C ASN A 2 -2.63 29.41 15.45
N VAL A 3 -1.55 29.89 14.83
CA VAL A 3 -0.68 30.93 15.39
C VAL A 3 -1.45 32.23 15.71
N VAL A 4 -2.39 32.60 14.84
CA VAL A 4 -3.26 33.77 15.08
C VAL A 4 -4.17 33.52 16.29
N GLY A 5 -4.71 32.31 16.44
CA GLY A 5 -5.48 31.92 17.62
C GLY A 5 -4.67 32.07 18.90
N VAL A 6 -3.45 31.55 18.93
CA VAL A 6 -2.52 31.67 20.07
C VAL A 6 -2.20 33.15 20.41
N ILE A 7 -1.95 33.98 19.39
CA ILE A 7 -1.71 35.42 19.60
C ILE A 7 -2.94 36.11 20.20
N ILE A 8 -4.13 35.81 19.69
CA ILE A 8 -5.39 36.38 20.18
C ILE A 8 -5.61 35.98 21.66
N THR A 9 -5.47 34.70 21.96
CA THR A 9 -5.69 34.19 23.33
C THR A 9 -4.70 34.78 24.34
N LYS A 10 -3.42 34.89 23.97
CA LYS A 10 -2.40 35.51 24.81
C LYS A 10 -2.61 37.02 24.95
N THR A 11 -3.02 37.73 23.87
CA THR A 11 -3.25 39.18 23.91
C THR A 11 -4.46 39.57 24.76
N PHE A 12 -5.54 38.79 24.69
CA PHE A 12 -6.78 39.08 25.39
C PHE A 12 -6.94 38.28 26.70
N ASN A 13 -5.91 37.52 27.10
CA ASN A 13 -5.91 36.64 28.27
C ASN A 13 -7.16 35.75 28.38
N LEU A 14 -7.50 35.10 27.26
CA LEU A 14 -8.64 34.21 27.18
C LEU A 14 -8.28 32.84 27.76
N SER A 15 -9.24 32.18 28.42
CA SER A 15 -9.08 30.85 28.99
C SER A 15 -9.27 29.70 27.96
N ILE A 16 -9.21 30.01 26.65
CA ILE A 16 -9.27 29.06 25.54
C ILE A 16 -8.05 29.23 24.67
N TYR A 17 -7.54 28.13 24.07
CA TYR A 17 -6.27 28.15 23.33
C TYR A 17 -6.43 28.57 21.86
N LEU A 18 -7.51 28.15 21.17
CA LEU A 18 -7.81 28.40 19.75
C LEU A 18 -6.70 28.01 18.78
N ASP A 19 -5.76 27.19 19.23
CA ASP A 19 -4.57 26.77 18.50
C ASP A 19 -4.84 25.60 17.54
N THR A 20 -6.02 24.97 17.61
CA THR A 20 -6.37 23.77 16.86
C THR A 20 -7.34 24.01 15.68
N ILE A 21 -7.85 25.23 15.50
CA ILE A 21 -8.82 25.56 14.45
C ILE A 21 -8.27 25.21 13.05
N GLY A 22 -7.05 25.63 12.75
CA GLY A 22 -6.38 25.34 11.48
C GLY A 22 -6.11 23.86 11.28
N THR A 23 -5.72 23.15 12.35
CA THR A 23 -5.50 21.71 12.34
C THR A 23 -6.78 20.96 11.99
N ILE A 24 -7.90 21.30 12.65
CA ILE A 24 -9.22 20.71 12.42
C ILE A 24 -9.71 21.03 11.00
N LEU A 25 -9.61 22.29 10.57
CA LEU A 25 -10.03 22.73 9.25
C LEU A 25 -9.29 21.99 8.14
N ILE A 26 -7.97 21.96 8.23
CA ILE A 26 -7.12 21.33 7.19
C ILE A 26 -7.25 19.81 7.22
N ALA A 27 -7.40 19.18 8.39
CA ALA A 27 -7.63 17.75 8.51
C ALA A 27 -8.99 17.35 7.90
N ALA A 28 -10.04 18.15 8.13
CA ALA A 28 -11.36 17.90 7.56
C ALA A 28 -11.41 18.14 6.05
N LEU A 29 -10.62 19.08 5.51
CA LEU A 29 -10.56 19.45 4.11
C LEU A 29 -9.65 18.53 3.29
N GLY A 30 -8.42 18.35 3.74
CA GLY A 30 -7.33 17.68 3.02
C GLY A 30 -7.03 16.25 3.50
N GLY A 31 -7.70 15.79 4.57
CA GLY A 31 -7.48 14.46 5.13
C GLY A 31 -6.31 14.40 6.12
N TYR A 32 -5.79 13.19 6.33
CA TYR A 32 -4.81 12.90 7.39
C TYR A 32 -3.54 13.73 7.28
N VAL A 33 -2.91 13.80 6.11
CA VAL A 33 -1.57 14.37 5.92
C VAL A 33 -1.52 15.84 6.19
N PRO A 34 -2.27 16.68 5.46
CA PRO A 34 -2.20 18.10 5.68
C PRO A 34 -2.58 18.46 7.12
N GLY A 35 -3.56 17.72 7.71
CA GLY A 35 -3.97 17.91 9.09
C GLY A 35 -2.84 17.62 10.09
N ILE A 36 -2.14 16.50 9.93
CA ILE A 36 -1.04 16.09 10.80
C ILE A 36 0.15 17.05 10.68
N VAL A 37 0.51 17.43 9.45
CA VAL A 37 1.60 18.39 9.23
C VAL A 37 1.27 19.72 9.90
N VAL A 38 0.07 20.25 9.72
CA VAL A 38 -0.35 21.50 10.36
C VAL A 38 -0.38 21.37 11.88
N GLY A 39 -0.95 20.27 12.41
CA GLY A 39 -1.02 20.02 13.85
C GLY A 39 0.35 19.97 14.51
N PHE A 40 1.26 19.14 13.99
CA PHE A 40 2.61 19.04 14.53
C PHE A 40 3.42 20.33 14.36
N SER A 41 3.35 20.97 13.19
CA SER A 41 4.08 22.22 12.93
C SER A 41 3.61 23.37 13.82
N THR A 42 2.33 23.38 14.23
CA THR A 42 1.81 24.39 15.18
C THR A 42 2.53 24.29 16.51
N ASN A 43 2.66 23.10 17.09
CA ASN A 43 3.35 22.89 18.34
C ASN A 43 4.88 23.11 18.22
N LEU A 44 5.47 22.73 17.08
CA LEU A 44 6.88 23.01 16.80
C LEU A 44 7.17 24.51 16.76
N LEU A 45 6.29 25.29 16.13
CA LEU A 45 6.39 26.76 16.12
C LEU A 45 6.07 27.37 17.48
N GLY A 46 5.11 26.79 18.22
CA GLY A 46 4.77 27.18 19.58
C GLY A 46 5.97 27.03 20.53
N ALA A 47 6.77 25.98 20.33
CA ALA A 47 7.98 25.72 21.12
C ALA A 47 9.06 26.82 21.03
N LEU A 48 9.00 27.71 20.04
CA LEU A 48 9.85 28.91 19.98
C LEU A 48 9.49 29.95 21.06
N PHE A 49 8.26 29.89 21.59
CA PHE A 49 7.76 30.81 22.61
C PHE A 49 7.63 30.12 23.98
N ASP A 50 7.31 28.82 23.97
CA ASP A 50 7.17 27.99 25.17
C ASP A 50 7.63 26.57 24.82
N THR A 51 8.76 26.16 25.40
CA THR A 51 9.38 24.87 25.10
C THR A 51 8.50 23.66 25.47
N GLU A 52 7.53 23.82 26.37
CA GLU A 52 6.61 22.74 26.75
C GLU A 52 5.61 22.41 25.62
N GLU A 53 5.30 23.35 24.75
CA GLU A 53 4.38 23.16 23.61
C GLU A 53 4.78 22.00 22.69
N ILE A 54 6.08 21.71 22.56
CA ILE A 54 6.56 20.64 21.68
C ILE A 54 6.07 19.26 22.12
N PHE A 55 5.88 19.03 23.43
CA PHE A 55 5.45 17.75 23.98
C PHE A 55 3.99 17.46 23.65
N TYR A 56 3.17 18.50 23.42
CA TYR A 56 1.78 18.39 23.00
C TYR A 56 1.60 18.14 21.50
N GLY A 57 2.72 18.10 20.74
CA GLY A 57 2.67 17.81 19.28
C GLY A 57 1.96 16.49 18.94
N MET A 58 2.11 15.48 19.81
CA MET A 58 1.39 14.20 19.66
C MET A 58 -0.13 14.37 19.79
N VAL A 59 -0.61 15.19 20.71
CA VAL A 59 -2.05 15.46 20.90
C VAL A 59 -2.66 16.08 19.66
N SER A 60 -1.98 17.08 19.09
CA SER A 60 -2.40 17.76 17.86
C SER A 60 -2.41 16.83 16.65
N VAL A 61 -1.44 15.89 16.56
CA VAL A 61 -1.41 14.84 15.52
C VAL A 61 -2.59 13.90 15.67
N LEU A 62 -2.86 13.41 16.88
CA LEU A 62 -3.99 12.50 17.15
C LEU A 62 -5.33 13.18 16.87
N LEU A 63 -5.48 14.46 17.23
CA LEU A 63 -6.66 15.25 16.91
C LEU A 63 -6.86 15.40 15.40
N ALA A 64 -5.79 15.63 14.63
CA ALA A 64 -5.84 15.69 13.17
C ALA A 64 -6.28 14.36 12.57
N VAL A 65 -5.75 13.23 13.07
CA VAL A 65 -6.14 11.88 12.64
C VAL A 65 -7.61 11.62 12.92
N LEU A 66 -8.09 11.89 14.13
CA LEU A 66 -9.49 11.73 14.50
C LEU A 66 -10.41 12.59 13.62
N THR A 67 -10.04 13.86 13.40
CA THR A 67 -10.78 14.80 12.58
C THR A 67 -10.88 14.32 11.12
N ALA A 68 -9.76 13.91 10.52
CA ALA A 68 -9.74 13.39 9.15
C ALA A 68 -10.56 12.10 9.01
N PHE A 69 -10.50 11.20 10.01
CA PHE A 69 -11.32 9.99 10.05
C PHE A 69 -12.81 10.32 10.10
N LEU A 70 -13.24 11.18 11.01
CA LEU A 70 -14.64 11.56 11.16
C LEU A 70 -15.15 12.35 9.91
N ALA A 71 -14.32 13.21 9.34
CA ALA A 71 -14.63 13.89 8.09
C ALA A 71 -14.83 12.92 6.92
N SER A 72 -13.98 11.88 6.81
CA SER A 72 -14.12 10.81 5.80
C SER A 72 -15.43 10.01 5.93
N LYS A 73 -16.00 9.96 7.15
CA LYS A 73 -17.31 9.35 7.45
C LYS A 73 -18.49 10.30 7.31
N GLY A 74 -18.25 11.54 6.86
CA GLY A 74 -19.29 12.56 6.63
C GLY A 74 -19.85 13.22 7.91
N TYR A 75 -19.08 13.23 8.99
CA TYR A 75 -19.49 13.90 10.23
C TYR A 75 -19.46 15.43 10.10
N TYR A 76 -18.66 15.98 9.19
CA TYR A 76 -18.59 17.42 8.89
C TYR A 76 -19.58 17.90 7.82
N ASP A 77 -20.46 17.02 7.28
CA ASP A 77 -21.42 17.40 6.25
C ASP A 77 -22.62 18.17 6.82
N LYS A 78 -23.08 17.79 8.04
CA LYS A 78 -24.28 18.32 8.68
C LYS A 78 -24.01 18.70 10.13
N PHE A 79 -24.50 19.87 10.56
CA PHE A 79 -24.30 20.38 11.92
C PHE A 79 -24.66 19.40 13.05
N PRO A 80 -25.79 18.66 13.00
CA PRO A 80 -26.10 17.68 14.08
C PRO A 80 -25.04 16.58 14.23
N LYS A 81 -24.36 16.20 13.14
CA LYS A 81 -23.28 15.21 13.21
C LYS A 81 -21.99 15.80 13.82
N VAL A 82 -21.73 17.08 13.56
CA VAL A 82 -20.57 17.80 14.13
C VAL A 82 -20.62 17.83 15.65
N LEU A 83 -21.81 17.86 16.25
CA LEU A 83 -21.98 17.83 17.69
C LEU A 83 -21.38 16.55 18.34
N TRP A 84 -21.32 15.43 17.61
CA TRP A 84 -20.65 14.20 18.08
C TRP A 84 -19.14 14.23 17.96
N VAL A 85 -18.59 15.11 17.13
CA VAL A 85 -17.13 15.28 16.98
C VAL A 85 -16.56 15.94 18.25
N ILE A 86 -17.31 16.85 18.87
CA ILE A 86 -16.86 17.59 20.06
C ILE A 86 -16.49 16.65 21.20
N PRO A 87 -17.37 15.80 21.75
CA PRO A 87 -17.03 14.94 22.87
C PRO A 87 -15.92 13.92 22.52
N ALA A 88 -15.88 13.43 21.28
CA ALA A 88 -14.83 12.53 20.86
C ALA A 88 -13.44 13.23 20.84
N SER A 89 -13.39 14.48 20.40
CA SER A 89 -12.15 15.26 20.38
C SER A 89 -11.72 15.66 21.78
N VAL A 90 -12.65 16.14 22.62
CA VAL A 90 -12.37 16.51 24.02
C VAL A 90 -11.85 15.31 24.81
N LEU A 91 -12.49 14.15 24.67
CA LEU A 91 -12.04 12.93 25.35
C LEU A 91 -10.61 12.54 24.92
N LEU A 92 -10.33 12.57 23.63
CA LEU A 92 -9.00 12.24 23.10
C LEU A 92 -7.94 13.21 23.61
N THR A 93 -8.18 14.52 23.52
CA THR A 93 -7.19 15.54 23.94
C THR A 93 -7.02 15.56 25.45
N SER A 94 -8.09 15.40 26.24
CA SER A 94 -8.01 15.36 27.70
C SER A 94 -7.25 14.16 28.23
N ILE A 95 -7.47 12.96 27.69
CA ILE A 95 -6.71 11.76 28.09
C ILE A 95 -5.22 11.97 27.82
N ASN A 96 -4.87 12.37 26.60
CA ASN A 96 -3.47 12.53 26.23
C ASN A 96 -2.82 13.74 26.95
N GLY A 97 -3.55 14.84 27.12
CA GLY A 97 -3.08 16.00 27.86
C GLY A 97 -2.77 15.65 29.33
N THR A 98 -3.67 14.94 30.01
CA THR A 98 -3.44 14.46 31.38
C THR A 98 -2.21 13.57 31.47
N ILE A 99 -2.06 12.60 30.56
CA ILE A 99 -0.88 11.71 30.54
C ILE A 99 0.41 12.53 30.38
N ILE A 100 0.44 13.47 29.44
CA ILE A 100 1.62 14.29 29.18
C ILE A 100 1.92 15.20 30.37
N GLU A 101 0.92 15.89 30.94
CA GLU A 101 1.12 16.78 32.08
C GLU A 101 1.56 16.00 33.32
N ASP A 102 0.94 14.87 33.61
CA ASP A 102 1.35 14.01 34.73
C ASP A 102 2.76 13.46 34.54
N MET A 103 3.10 13.07 33.31
CA MET A 103 4.47 12.65 32.97
C MET A 103 5.50 13.79 33.10
N LEU A 104 5.13 15.02 32.80
CA LEU A 104 6.03 16.18 32.86
C LEU A 104 6.20 16.76 34.27
N ARG A 105 5.14 16.70 35.11
CA ARG A 105 5.10 17.36 36.42
C ARG A 105 5.22 16.43 37.62
N ILE A 106 4.87 15.15 37.47
CA ILE A 106 4.72 14.23 38.61
C ILE A 106 5.58 12.99 38.41
N SER A 107 6.85 13.11 38.77
CA SER A 107 7.81 12.00 38.63
C SER A 107 7.66 10.89 39.66
N ASN A 108 7.12 11.18 40.87
CA ASN A 108 7.13 10.26 42.01
C ASN A 108 5.88 9.40 42.18
N ALA A 109 4.83 9.61 41.41
CA ALA A 109 3.52 9.01 41.66
C ALA A 109 3.11 7.89 40.67
N LEU A 110 3.84 7.71 39.58
CA LEU A 110 3.57 6.63 38.63
C LEU A 110 3.95 5.27 39.25
N GLY A 111 3.00 4.62 39.89
CA GLY A 111 3.17 3.28 40.48
C GLY A 111 2.48 3.05 41.84
N SER A 112 1.98 4.08 42.50
CA SER A 112 1.22 3.93 43.71
C SER A 112 -0.30 3.97 43.45
N TRP A 113 -1.05 3.04 44.04
CA TRP A 113 -2.51 3.02 43.96
C TRP A 113 -3.17 4.28 44.56
N GLU A 114 -2.47 5.00 45.41
CA GLU A 114 -2.89 6.27 46.00
C GLU A 114 -2.99 7.42 44.98
N TYR A 115 -2.39 7.25 43.81
CA TYR A 115 -2.37 8.27 42.77
C TYR A 115 -3.58 8.22 41.80
N LEU A 116 -4.29 7.10 41.71
CA LEU A 116 -5.47 6.98 40.85
C LEU A 116 -6.54 8.06 41.05
N PRO A 117 -6.89 8.47 42.27
CA PRO A 117 -7.85 9.55 42.51
C PRO A 117 -7.36 10.89 41.93
N LYS A 118 -6.06 11.19 42.02
CA LYS A 118 -5.46 12.42 41.52
C LYS A 118 -5.44 12.47 39.98
N ILE A 119 -5.14 11.35 39.32
CA ILE A 119 -5.24 11.24 37.87
C ILE A 119 -6.64 11.58 37.38
N TRP A 120 -7.66 11.08 38.08
CA TRP A 120 -9.05 11.35 37.73
C TRP A 120 -9.42 12.83 37.94
N GLU A 121 -8.94 13.47 38.95
CA GLU A 121 -9.13 14.88 39.21
C GLU A 121 -8.47 15.75 38.15
N HIS A 122 -7.22 15.44 37.75
CA HIS A 122 -6.52 16.08 36.66
C HIS A 122 -7.22 15.89 35.31
N PHE A 123 -7.67 14.66 35.04
CA PHE A 123 -8.45 14.38 33.84
C PHE A 123 -9.74 15.22 33.75
N LEU A 124 -10.47 15.33 34.83
CA LEU A 124 -11.66 16.17 34.89
C LEU A 124 -11.33 17.63 34.68
N GLY A 125 -10.23 18.12 35.27
CA GLY A 125 -9.73 19.47 35.08
C GLY A 125 -9.45 19.75 33.60
N HIS A 126 -8.69 18.87 32.94
CA HIS A 126 -8.43 18.95 31.50
C HIS A 126 -9.70 18.86 30.66
N PHE A 127 -10.60 17.95 30.99
CA PHE A 127 -11.86 17.77 30.27
C PHE A 127 -12.71 19.06 30.28
N TYR A 128 -12.84 19.72 31.43
CA TYR A 128 -13.58 20.97 31.53
C TYR A 128 -12.89 22.15 30.85
N ALA A 129 -11.57 22.18 30.83
CA ALA A 129 -10.79 23.20 30.12
C ALA A 129 -10.83 23.03 28.60
N GLU A 130 -10.72 21.79 28.13
CA GLU A 130 -10.71 21.43 26.70
C GLU A 130 -12.09 21.56 26.04
N LEU A 131 -13.18 21.41 26.80
CA LEU A 131 -14.54 21.41 26.24
C LEU A 131 -14.91 22.71 25.50
N PRO A 132 -14.77 23.90 26.09
CA PRO A 132 -15.06 25.16 25.38
C PRO A 132 -14.09 25.44 24.24
N ASP A 133 -12.84 25.04 24.37
CA ASP A 133 -11.79 25.21 23.35
C ASP A 133 -12.10 24.36 22.10
N LYS A 134 -12.27 23.06 22.26
CA LYS A 134 -12.55 22.16 21.13
C LYS A 134 -13.93 22.41 20.53
N ALA A 135 -14.94 22.78 21.33
CA ALA A 135 -16.25 23.14 20.82
C ALA A 135 -16.17 24.36 19.90
N SER A 136 -15.48 25.43 20.35
CA SER A 136 -15.30 26.64 19.55
C SER A 136 -14.48 26.39 18.28
N ALA A 137 -13.38 25.63 18.38
CA ALA A 137 -12.52 25.31 17.26
C ALA A 137 -13.24 24.44 16.20
N ILE A 138 -13.99 23.42 16.61
CA ILE A 138 -14.73 22.52 15.72
C ILE A 138 -15.87 23.26 15.01
N VAL A 139 -16.64 24.07 15.74
CA VAL A 139 -17.73 24.86 15.15
C VAL A 139 -17.19 25.90 14.16
N THR A 140 -16.10 26.60 14.53
CA THR A 140 -15.45 27.57 13.63
C THR A 140 -14.92 26.90 12.36
N ALA A 141 -14.25 25.75 12.48
CA ALA A 141 -13.78 24.97 11.34
C ALA A 141 -14.94 24.49 10.46
N PHE A 142 -16.04 24.02 11.05
CA PHE A 142 -17.25 23.62 10.31
C PHE A 142 -17.86 24.77 9.51
N ILE A 143 -17.96 25.95 10.12
CA ILE A 143 -18.46 27.15 9.45
C ILE A 143 -17.52 27.52 8.29
N ALA A 144 -16.21 27.58 8.54
CA ALA A 144 -15.20 27.87 7.52
C ALA A 144 -15.28 26.89 6.34
N LEU A 145 -15.46 25.59 6.60
CA LEU A 145 -15.63 24.58 5.55
C LEU A 145 -16.82 24.86 4.62
N LYS A 146 -17.88 25.49 5.10
CA LYS A 146 -19.04 25.83 4.25
C LYS A 146 -18.77 26.95 3.25
N PHE A 147 -17.87 27.87 3.59
CA PHE A 147 -17.49 28.99 2.71
C PHE A 147 -16.43 28.62 1.67
N ILE A 148 -15.75 27.47 1.79
CA ILE A 148 -14.75 27.03 0.82
C ILE A 148 -15.45 26.49 -0.43
N PRO A 149 -15.13 27.01 -1.65
CA PRO A 149 -15.67 26.55 -2.91
C PRO A 149 -15.40 25.04 -3.15
N PRO A 150 -16.32 24.33 -3.85
CA PRO A 150 -16.17 22.90 -4.15
C PRO A 150 -14.87 22.56 -4.88
N ASP A 151 -14.47 23.39 -5.84
CA ASP A 151 -13.25 23.20 -6.64
C ASP A 151 -11.99 23.21 -5.78
N ILE A 152 -11.93 24.11 -4.79
CA ILE A 152 -10.82 24.15 -3.83
C ILE A 152 -10.81 22.90 -2.95
N LYS A 153 -12.00 22.43 -2.51
CA LYS A 153 -12.11 21.17 -1.73
C LYS A 153 -11.59 19.96 -2.51
N GLU A 154 -11.90 19.89 -3.80
CA GLU A 154 -11.47 18.80 -4.66
C GLU A 154 -9.96 18.83 -4.91
N ASN A 155 -9.39 20.00 -5.16
CA ASN A 155 -7.96 20.20 -5.28
C ASN A 155 -7.20 19.81 -4.00
N PHE A 156 -7.73 20.15 -2.82
CA PHE A 156 -7.12 19.71 -1.56
C PHE A 156 -7.17 18.20 -1.35
N LYS A 157 -8.25 17.54 -1.78
CA LYS A 157 -8.37 16.07 -1.72
C LYS A 157 -7.44 15.34 -2.69
N SER A 158 -7.05 15.99 -3.78
CA SER A 158 -6.13 15.43 -4.80
C SER A 158 -4.64 15.74 -4.51
N LEU A 159 -4.35 16.57 -3.51
CA LEU A 159 -2.98 16.95 -3.14
C LEU A 159 -2.14 15.70 -2.83
N GLY A 160 -1.04 15.55 -3.55
CA GLY A 160 -0.09 14.43 -3.38
C GLY A 160 -0.49 13.14 -4.08
N ARG A 161 -1.55 13.13 -4.90
CA ARG A 161 -1.86 11.97 -5.75
C ARG A 161 -1.02 12.02 -7.03
N MET A 162 -0.38 10.92 -7.34
CA MET A 162 0.47 10.75 -8.52
C MET A 162 -0.26 10.08 -9.69
N GLN A 163 -1.61 10.11 -9.66
CA GLN A 163 -2.46 9.58 -10.72
C GLN A 163 -3.81 10.28 -10.75
N ALA A 164 -4.56 10.08 -11.84
CA ALA A 164 -5.92 10.60 -12.00
C ALA A 164 -6.87 10.10 -10.88
N PRO A 165 -7.92 10.86 -10.53
CA PRO A 165 -8.91 10.47 -9.54
C PRO A 165 -9.54 9.11 -9.87
N VAL A 166 -9.57 8.23 -8.90
CA VAL A 166 -10.13 6.87 -9.03
C VAL A 166 -11.63 6.91 -8.76
N SER A 167 -12.43 6.26 -9.63
CA SER A 167 -13.88 6.18 -9.46
C SER A 167 -14.27 5.48 -8.14
N SER A 168 -15.44 5.83 -7.59
CA SER A 168 -15.93 5.25 -6.33
C SER A 168 -16.14 3.72 -6.42
N GLU A 169 -16.45 3.19 -7.59
CA GLU A 169 -16.58 1.77 -7.83
C GLU A 169 -15.22 1.06 -7.79
N MET A 170 -14.22 1.63 -8.45
CA MET A 170 -12.84 1.13 -8.43
C MET A 170 -12.26 1.17 -7.02
N GLN A 171 -12.49 2.24 -6.25
CA GLN A 171 -12.05 2.33 -4.85
C GLN A 171 -12.67 1.24 -3.97
N LYS A 172 -13.98 0.97 -4.12
CA LYS A 172 -14.65 -0.11 -3.40
C LYS A 172 -14.09 -1.48 -3.77
N ALA A 173 -13.86 -1.74 -5.06
CA ALA A 173 -13.32 -3.00 -5.55
C ALA A 173 -11.87 -3.24 -5.07
N ILE A 174 -11.02 -2.19 -5.09
CA ILE A 174 -9.65 -2.26 -4.56
C ILE A 174 -9.67 -2.54 -3.06
N SER A 175 -10.52 -1.83 -2.30
CA SER A 175 -10.61 -2.02 -0.84
C SER A 175 -11.20 -3.38 -0.45
N ALA A 176 -12.12 -3.94 -1.23
CA ALA A 176 -12.64 -5.29 -1.02
C ALA A 176 -11.58 -6.39 -1.24
N ASN A 177 -10.67 -6.18 -2.19
CA ASN A 177 -9.57 -7.12 -2.46
C ASN A 177 -8.39 -6.98 -1.48
N SER A 178 -8.33 -5.91 -0.69
CA SER A 178 -7.25 -5.67 0.29
C SER A 178 -7.38 -6.49 1.60
N LYS A 179 -8.29 -7.44 1.68
CA LYS A 179 -8.52 -8.31 2.86
C LYS A 179 -7.40 -9.32 3.14
N PHE A 180 -6.33 -9.32 2.37
CA PHE A 180 -5.20 -10.20 2.64
C PHE A 180 -4.36 -9.67 3.80
N VAL A 181 -4.23 -10.48 4.86
CA VAL A 181 -3.34 -10.24 6.02
C VAL A 181 -1.87 -10.01 5.61
N SER A 182 -1.48 -10.42 4.41
CA SER A 182 -0.13 -10.27 3.85
C SER A 182 -0.03 -9.30 2.67
N SER A 183 -0.87 -8.26 2.62
CA SER A 183 -0.77 -7.25 1.55
C SER A 183 0.58 -6.51 1.62
N LEU A 184 1.06 -6.02 0.47
CA LEU A 184 2.27 -5.19 0.39
C LEU A 184 2.20 -4.02 1.37
N ARG A 185 1.03 -3.37 1.44
CA ARG A 185 0.74 -2.30 2.40
C ARG A 185 1.01 -2.73 3.84
N THR A 186 0.44 -3.86 4.27
CA THR A 186 0.61 -4.36 5.65
C THR A 186 2.07 -4.68 5.97
N LYS A 187 2.79 -5.29 5.03
CA LYS A 187 4.22 -5.60 5.20
C LYS A 187 5.07 -4.34 5.33
N MET A 188 4.86 -3.35 4.44
CA MET A 188 5.60 -2.09 4.49
C MET A 188 5.30 -1.30 5.76
N LEU A 189 4.02 -1.25 6.18
CA LEU A 189 3.62 -0.61 7.42
C LEU A 189 4.25 -1.27 8.66
N PHE A 190 4.21 -2.59 8.72
CA PHE A 190 4.81 -3.32 9.84
C PHE A 190 6.32 -3.10 9.92
N ASN A 191 7.03 -3.19 8.79
CA ASN A 191 8.47 -2.94 8.76
C ASN A 191 8.81 -1.50 9.17
N LEU A 192 8.07 -0.52 8.63
CA LEU A 192 8.28 0.89 8.98
C LEU A 192 8.04 1.13 10.47
N MET A 193 6.92 0.60 11.01
CA MET A 193 6.59 0.73 12.43
C MET A 193 7.66 0.08 13.32
N SER A 194 8.15 -1.10 12.93
CA SER A 194 9.20 -1.79 13.69
C SER A 194 10.51 -1.01 13.70
N ILE A 195 10.93 -0.47 12.54
CA ILE A 195 12.15 0.32 12.42
C ILE A 195 12.03 1.63 13.23
N THR A 196 10.93 2.36 13.09
CA THR A 196 10.74 3.63 13.79
C THR A 196 10.66 3.42 15.30
N LEU A 197 9.99 2.36 15.76
CA LEU A 197 9.94 2.01 17.17
C LEU A 197 11.32 1.64 17.72
N PHE A 198 12.08 0.81 16.98
CA PHE A 198 13.43 0.44 17.36
C PHE A 198 14.35 1.66 17.49
N VAL A 199 14.31 2.56 16.51
CA VAL A 199 15.10 3.80 16.51
C VAL A 199 14.70 4.70 17.70
N ALA A 200 13.40 4.84 17.98
CA ALA A 200 12.92 5.63 19.12
C ALA A 200 13.41 5.08 20.46
N ILE A 201 13.30 3.76 20.66
CA ILE A 201 13.80 3.09 21.88
C ILE A 201 15.32 3.26 22.00
N PHE A 202 16.05 3.05 20.91
CA PHE A 202 17.52 3.13 20.89
C PHE A 202 18.01 4.55 21.23
N ILE A 203 17.43 5.57 20.59
CA ILE A 203 17.78 6.97 20.88
C ILE A 203 17.41 7.34 22.33
N SER A 204 16.23 6.89 22.81
CA SER A 204 15.82 7.16 24.18
C SER A 204 16.77 6.52 25.19
N ALA A 205 17.22 5.30 24.95
CA ALA A 205 18.18 4.60 25.82
C ALA A 205 19.54 5.32 25.84
N ILE A 206 20.07 5.71 24.66
CA ILE A 206 21.33 6.45 24.57
C ILE A 206 21.21 7.81 25.27
N SER A 207 20.11 8.55 25.01
CA SER A 207 19.89 9.86 25.62
C SER A 207 19.82 9.76 27.14
N TYR A 208 19.18 8.71 27.67
CA TYR A 208 19.12 8.45 29.11
C TYR A 208 20.50 8.17 29.71
N THR A 209 21.30 7.33 29.05
CA THR A 209 22.66 7.02 29.52
C THR A 209 23.53 8.26 29.54
N ILE A 210 23.54 9.03 28.44
CA ILE A 210 24.31 10.29 28.36
C ILE A 210 23.86 11.29 29.47
N TYR A 211 22.56 11.37 29.69
CA TYR A 211 22.01 12.25 30.71
C TYR A 211 22.42 11.82 32.13
N GLN A 212 22.38 10.53 32.44
CA GLN A 212 22.81 9.98 33.73
C GLN A 212 24.29 10.27 33.99
N ASP A 213 25.13 10.02 33.02
CA ASP A 213 26.57 10.31 33.14
C ASP A 213 26.82 11.81 33.35
N SER A 214 26.13 12.65 32.59
CA SER A 214 26.24 14.13 32.71
C SER A 214 25.79 14.65 34.07
N ILE A 215 24.69 14.10 34.64
CA ILE A 215 24.18 14.57 35.93
C ILE A 215 25.13 14.19 37.08
N ILE A 216 25.72 13.00 37.01
CA ILE A 216 26.71 12.54 37.98
C ILE A 216 27.96 13.46 37.93
N GLU A 217 28.47 13.75 36.73
CA GLU A 217 29.63 14.62 36.54
C GLU A 217 29.36 16.05 37.02
N ASP A 218 28.17 16.59 36.76
CA ASP A 218 27.76 17.92 37.26
C ASP A 218 27.67 17.94 38.77
N ARG A 219 27.15 16.90 39.42
CA ARG A 219 27.09 16.80 40.90
C ARG A 219 28.47 16.68 41.50
N GLN A 220 29.36 15.91 40.88
CA GLN A 220 30.78 15.87 41.32
C GLN A 220 31.43 17.27 41.30
N ARG A 221 31.22 18.02 40.23
CA ARG A 221 31.77 19.37 40.08
C ARG A 221 31.24 20.35 41.13
N ILE A 222 29.93 20.29 41.41
CA ILE A 222 29.28 21.07 42.45
C ILE A 222 29.81 20.66 43.82
N ALA A 223 29.89 19.37 44.09
CA ALA A 223 30.40 18.84 45.35
C ALA A 223 31.87 19.22 45.60
N ASP A 224 32.72 19.16 44.56
CA ASP A 224 34.13 19.58 44.68
C ASP A 224 34.28 21.06 45.09
N GLY A 225 33.37 21.93 44.63
CA GLY A 225 33.28 23.30 45.06
C GLY A 225 32.89 23.44 46.53
N ILE A 226 31.78 22.80 46.89
CA ILE A 226 31.20 22.88 48.25
C ILE A 226 32.11 22.21 49.27
N ILE A 227 32.62 21.01 48.99
CA ILE A 227 33.50 20.28 49.90
C ILE A 227 34.82 21.01 50.14
N SER A 228 35.26 21.80 49.12
CA SER A 228 36.45 22.67 49.30
C SER A 228 36.18 23.77 50.30
N MET A 229 34.95 24.29 50.39
CA MET A 229 34.58 25.26 51.44
C MET A 229 34.61 24.57 52.82
N VAL A 230 34.07 23.35 52.91
CA VAL A 230 34.14 22.57 54.15
C VAL A 230 35.58 22.33 54.60
N VAL A 231 36.44 21.88 53.70
CA VAL A 231 37.87 21.65 53.97
C VAL A 231 38.57 22.91 54.47
N ASN A 232 38.19 24.08 53.93
CA ASN A 232 38.79 25.36 54.36
C ASN A 232 38.34 25.82 55.76
N GLU A 233 37.14 25.45 56.17
CA GLU A 233 36.63 25.73 57.52
C GLU A 233 37.26 24.84 58.59
N ILE A 234 37.73 23.67 58.24
CA ILE A 234 38.30 22.71 59.18
C ILE A 234 39.75 23.06 59.46
N ASN A 235 40.06 23.42 60.72
CA ASN A 235 41.45 23.59 61.13
C ASN A 235 42.10 22.24 61.46
N PRO A 236 43.08 21.77 60.62
CA PRO A 236 43.68 20.45 60.80
C PRO A 236 44.32 20.19 62.15
N LYS A 237 44.77 21.24 62.83
CA LYS A 237 45.44 21.15 64.15
C LYS A 237 44.44 20.91 65.29
N ARG A 238 43.17 21.15 65.08
CA ARG A 238 42.12 21.07 66.09
C ARG A 238 41.25 19.86 65.96
N VAL A 239 41.41 19.04 64.93
CA VAL A 239 40.59 17.87 64.65
C VAL A 239 40.59 16.90 65.85
N ASP A 240 41.77 16.62 66.43
CA ASP A 240 41.87 15.71 67.57
C ASP A 240 41.24 16.33 68.85
N GLU A 241 41.32 17.63 69.06
CA GLU A 241 40.64 18.33 70.13
C GLU A 241 39.11 18.26 69.98
N PHE A 242 38.61 18.41 68.77
CA PHE A 242 37.19 18.31 68.43
C PHE A 242 36.65 16.88 68.67
N LEU A 243 37.46 15.86 68.38
CA LEU A 243 37.10 14.46 68.67
C LEU A 243 37.04 14.17 70.18
N GLU A 244 38.01 14.70 70.98
CA GLU A 244 38.08 14.42 72.41
C GLU A 244 37.06 15.22 73.23
N LYS A 245 36.85 16.50 72.93
CA LYS A 245 36.01 17.40 73.73
C LYS A 245 34.64 17.67 73.14
N GLY A 246 34.42 17.33 71.85
CA GLY A 246 33.16 17.54 71.13
C GLY A 246 32.61 18.94 71.26
N TYR A 247 31.37 19.09 71.62
CA TYR A 247 30.69 20.40 71.81
C TYR A 247 31.30 21.32 72.85
N GLN A 248 32.20 20.82 73.70
CA GLN A 248 32.90 21.60 74.72
C GLN A 248 34.19 22.25 74.20
N ALA A 249 34.67 21.87 73.03
CA ALA A 249 35.84 22.48 72.43
C ALA A 249 35.56 23.91 72.01
N GLU A 250 36.48 24.81 72.33
CA GLU A 250 36.39 26.21 71.92
C GLU A 250 36.28 26.31 70.37
N GLY A 251 35.29 27.09 69.86
CA GLY A 251 35.08 27.27 68.42
C GLY A 251 34.38 26.11 67.70
N TYR A 252 34.05 24.98 68.38
CA TYR A 252 33.34 23.84 67.72
C TYR A 252 31.99 24.31 67.14
N LYS A 253 31.17 25.01 67.92
CA LYS A 253 29.83 25.51 67.51
C LYS A 253 29.89 26.57 66.41
N GLU A 254 30.99 27.28 66.30
CA GLU A 254 31.21 28.24 65.21
C GLU A 254 31.46 27.54 63.88
N VAL A 255 32.34 26.55 63.87
CA VAL A 255 32.60 25.73 62.70
C VAL A 255 31.34 24.98 62.30
N GLU A 256 30.66 24.32 63.25
CA GLU A 256 29.41 23.62 63.01
C GLU A 256 28.36 24.53 62.35
N ARG A 257 28.19 25.77 62.83
CA ARG A 257 27.25 26.75 62.26
C ARG A 257 27.65 27.13 60.80
N GLU A 258 28.89 27.25 60.48
CA GLU A 258 29.37 27.53 59.11
C GLU A 258 29.14 26.30 58.22
N LEU A 259 29.33 25.07 58.72
CA LEU A 259 29.00 23.85 58.02
C LEU A 259 27.50 23.74 57.68
N TYR A 260 26.61 24.13 58.64
CA TYR A 260 25.17 24.23 58.38
C TYR A 260 24.82 25.24 57.26
N LYS A 261 25.51 26.40 57.21
CA LYS A 261 25.31 27.39 56.14
C LYS A 261 25.78 26.85 54.82
N ILE A 262 26.94 26.16 54.76
CA ILE A 262 27.45 25.51 53.57
C ILE A 262 26.46 24.46 53.05
N ARG A 263 25.93 23.59 53.92
CA ARG A 263 24.92 22.61 53.51
C ARG A 263 23.65 23.27 53.00
N ALA A 264 23.17 24.32 53.68
CA ALA A 264 21.95 25.03 53.27
C ALA A 264 22.12 25.82 51.95
N SER A 265 23.34 26.00 51.46
CA SER A 265 23.59 26.65 50.14
C SER A 265 23.14 25.82 48.95
N ASN A 266 22.97 24.53 49.13
CA ASN A 266 22.49 23.62 48.08
C ASN A 266 21.49 22.61 48.67
N SER A 267 20.23 22.67 48.20
CA SER A 267 19.12 21.84 48.67
C SER A 267 19.25 20.35 48.34
N ASP A 268 20.12 20.01 47.43
CA ASP A 268 20.30 18.62 46.96
C ASP A 268 21.24 17.84 47.87
N ILE A 269 21.97 18.52 48.76
CA ILE A 269 22.83 17.89 49.78
C ILE A 269 21.95 17.32 50.85
N LYS A 270 21.97 15.99 51.01
CA LYS A 270 21.25 15.28 52.07
C LYS A 270 22.04 15.29 53.37
N PHE A 271 23.34 14.88 53.31
CA PHE A 271 24.21 14.85 54.48
C PHE A 271 25.51 15.60 54.20
N LEU A 272 26.06 16.20 55.25
CA LEU A 272 27.39 16.81 55.24
C LEU A 272 28.02 16.49 56.58
N TYR A 273 29.19 15.88 56.55
CA TYR A 273 29.90 15.43 57.74
C TYR A 273 31.40 15.49 57.57
N VAL A 274 32.14 15.38 58.70
CA VAL A 274 33.62 15.31 58.74
C VAL A 274 34.00 14.14 59.62
N TYR A 275 34.67 13.15 59.03
CA TYR A 275 35.09 11.93 59.71
C TYR A 275 36.60 11.76 59.69
N LYS A 276 37.18 11.33 60.86
CA LYS A 276 38.55 10.82 60.91
C LYS A 276 38.47 9.29 60.74
N ILE A 277 39.06 8.81 59.64
CA ILE A 277 39.04 7.38 59.30
C ILE A 277 40.20 6.68 60.01
N MET A 278 39.89 5.66 60.82
CA MET A 278 40.82 4.80 61.55
C MET A 278 40.51 3.34 61.29
N GLU A 279 41.39 2.43 61.72
CA GLU A 279 41.19 0.96 61.52
C GLU A 279 39.93 0.41 62.18
N ASP A 280 39.44 1.04 63.29
CA ASP A 280 38.30 0.65 64.09
C ASP A 280 36.99 1.32 63.65
N GLY A 281 36.99 2.21 62.65
CA GLY A 281 35.79 2.87 62.13
C GLY A 281 35.99 4.32 61.74
N CYS A 282 34.88 4.98 61.46
CA CYS A 282 34.77 6.38 61.14
C CYS A 282 34.52 7.21 62.42
N HIS A 283 35.53 7.90 62.94
CA HIS A 283 35.40 8.75 64.09
C HIS A 283 34.76 10.08 63.71
N VAL A 284 33.62 10.40 64.29
CA VAL A 284 32.81 11.59 63.95
C VAL A 284 33.47 12.85 64.51
N VAL A 285 33.93 13.75 63.61
CA VAL A 285 34.41 15.07 63.98
C VAL A 285 33.30 16.09 63.98
N PHE A 286 32.53 16.13 62.86
CA PHE A 286 31.26 16.84 62.70
C PHE A 286 30.30 15.97 61.94
N ASP A 287 29.06 15.99 62.39
CA ASP A 287 27.92 15.45 61.66
C ASP A 287 26.76 16.43 61.81
N LEU A 288 25.94 16.60 60.79
CA LEU A 288 24.91 17.63 60.79
C LEU A 288 23.52 17.00 60.76
N ASP A 289 22.68 17.38 61.77
CA ASP A 289 21.28 17.00 61.81
C ASP A 289 20.54 17.29 60.52
N THR A 290 19.71 16.36 60.11
CA THR A 290 18.71 16.57 59.06
C THR A 290 17.30 16.65 59.68
N PRO A 291 16.26 17.07 58.93
CA PRO A 291 14.90 17.09 59.44
C PRO A 291 14.37 15.74 59.92
N THR A 292 15.00 14.65 59.47
CA THR A 292 14.54 13.27 59.70
C THR A 292 15.54 12.37 60.45
N ILE A 293 16.80 12.79 60.56
CA ILE A 293 17.88 11.99 61.14
C ILE A 293 18.71 12.92 62.06
N GLU A 294 18.85 12.52 63.31
CA GLU A 294 19.73 13.19 64.28
C GLU A 294 21.19 12.88 63.96
N ALA A 295 22.06 13.87 64.16
CA ALA A 295 23.49 13.75 63.94
C ALA A 295 24.13 12.79 64.98
N SER A 296 25.16 12.08 64.54
CA SER A 296 26.00 11.31 65.44
C SER A 296 26.82 12.21 66.35
N GLU A 297 26.98 11.87 67.65
CA GLU A 297 27.72 12.68 68.62
C GLU A 297 29.22 12.79 68.25
N PRO A 298 29.85 13.95 68.42
CA PRO A 298 31.27 14.10 68.19
C PRO A 298 32.09 13.10 69.06
N GLY A 299 33.04 12.42 68.42
CA GLY A 299 33.84 11.36 69.04
C GLY A 299 33.22 9.97 69.02
N SER A 300 31.93 9.81 68.60
CA SER A 300 31.37 8.51 68.33
C SER A 300 32.06 7.80 67.14
N ILE A 301 31.97 6.49 67.09
CA ILE A 301 32.54 5.65 66.03
C ILE A 301 31.40 5.05 65.24
N GLU A 302 31.33 5.36 63.94
CA GLU A 302 30.45 4.74 62.97
C GLU A 302 31.17 3.60 62.27
N GLU A 303 30.48 2.46 62.11
CA GLU A 303 31.00 1.31 61.38
C GLU A 303 31.15 1.59 59.89
N PHE A 304 32.12 0.95 59.23
CA PHE A 304 32.27 1.05 57.76
C PHE A 304 31.10 0.32 57.07
N ASP A 305 30.51 0.98 56.13
CA ASP A 305 29.55 0.33 55.22
C ASP A 305 30.29 -0.61 54.25
N GLU A 306 29.64 -1.74 53.88
CA GLU A 306 30.23 -2.74 52.95
C GLU A 306 30.71 -2.14 51.62
N SER A 307 30.08 -1.05 51.17
CA SER A 307 30.44 -0.35 49.91
C SER A 307 31.83 0.32 49.96
N PHE A 308 32.38 0.54 51.17
CA PHE A 308 33.69 1.16 51.40
C PHE A 308 34.84 0.15 51.54
N GLU A 309 34.58 -1.17 51.63
CA GLU A 309 35.63 -2.17 51.87
C GLU A 309 36.75 -2.10 50.83
N GLU A 310 36.41 -1.96 49.54
CA GLU A 310 37.41 -1.86 48.45
C GLU A 310 38.26 -0.55 48.54
N LEU A 311 37.76 0.52 49.12
CA LEU A 311 38.37 1.81 49.19
C LEU A 311 39.03 2.10 50.54
N LEU A 312 38.84 1.24 51.52
CA LEU A 312 39.37 1.40 52.87
C LEU A 312 40.91 1.52 52.89
N PRO A 313 41.68 0.80 52.08
CA PRO A 313 43.16 1.01 52.03
C PRO A 313 43.54 2.41 51.59
N ASP A 314 42.80 3.02 50.67
CA ASP A 314 43.05 4.38 50.19
C ASP A 314 42.61 5.41 51.22
N LEU A 315 41.50 5.21 51.88
CA LEU A 315 41.00 6.05 52.96
C LEU A 315 41.97 6.07 54.16
N LEU A 316 42.42 4.91 54.61
CA LEU A 316 43.41 4.78 55.71
C LEU A 316 44.78 5.39 55.31
N ALA A 317 45.15 5.33 54.03
CA ALA A 317 46.36 5.96 53.51
C ALA A 317 46.24 7.50 53.34
N GLY A 318 45.06 8.07 53.57
CA GLY A 318 44.79 9.51 53.40
C GLY A 318 44.73 9.96 51.96
N ARG A 319 44.42 9.09 51.01
CA ARG A 319 44.35 9.40 49.58
C ARG A 319 42.96 9.84 49.17
N PRO A 320 42.82 10.68 48.13
CA PRO A 320 41.51 10.98 47.56
C PRO A 320 40.93 9.73 46.93
N ILE A 321 39.60 9.52 47.10
CA ILE A 321 38.85 8.42 46.52
C ILE A 321 37.88 8.91 45.45
N ARG A 322 37.46 8.00 44.55
CA ARG A 322 36.40 8.27 43.59
C ARG A 322 35.03 8.39 44.28
N PRO A 323 34.09 9.14 43.72
CA PRO A 323 32.71 9.14 44.20
C PRO A 323 32.11 7.75 44.22
N ILE A 324 31.27 7.47 45.20
CA ILE A 324 30.64 6.19 45.44
C ILE A 324 29.14 6.35 45.38
N ILE A 325 28.46 5.41 44.71
CA ILE A 325 27.01 5.29 44.81
C ILE A 325 26.72 4.08 45.70
N ASN A 326 26.17 4.33 46.90
CA ASN A 326 25.79 3.30 47.85
C ASN A 326 24.31 3.33 48.14
N ASN A 327 23.80 2.18 48.55
CA ASN A 327 22.41 2.04 49.02
C ASN A 327 22.44 1.39 50.40
N ASP A 328 22.46 2.23 51.41
CA ASP A 328 22.60 1.83 52.80
C ASP A 328 21.33 2.16 53.64
N LYS A 329 21.44 2.06 54.98
CA LYS A 329 20.36 2.41 55.92
C LYS A 329 19.88 3.86 55.77
N TYR A 330 20.68 4.74 55.16
CA TYR A 330 20.36 6.16 54.93
C TYR A 330 19.74 6.44 53.59
N GLY A 331 19.63 5.39 52.72
CA GLY A 331 19.05 5.43 51.41
C GLY A 331 20.06 5.31 50.27
N ASN A 332 19.62 5.53 49.05
CA ASN A 332 20.48 5.50 47.89
C ASN A 332 21.16 6.87 47.73
N LEU A 333 22.49 6.90 47.93
CA LEU A 333 23.29 8.10 48.03
C LEU A 333 24.45 8.12 47.02
N LEU A 334 24.75 9.30 46.46
CA LEU A 334 26.02 9.64 45.81
C LEU A 334 26.92 10.31 46.82
N THR A 335 27.95 9.60 47.29
CA THR A 335 28.87 10.05 48.35
C THR A 335 30.18 10.50 47.75
N ILE A 336 30.65 11.69 48.16
CA ILE A 336 31.89 12.30 47.73
C ILE A 336 32.72 12.68 48.95
N TYR A 337 33.96 12.17 49.02
CA TYR A 337 34.93 12.42 50.08
C TYR A 337 36.08 13.29 49.61
N LYS A 338 36.56 14.18 50.46
CA LYS A 338 37.75 14.97 50.22
C LYS A 338 38.65 14.98 51.46
N PRO A 339 39.95 14.60 51.33
CA PRO A 339 40.87 14.60 52.45
C PRO A 339 41.25 16.03 52.88
N VAL A 340 41.32 16.22 54.20
CA VAL A 340 41.84 17.45 54.84
C VAL A 340 43.26 17.19 55.28
N TYR A 341 44.20 17.94 54.70
CA TYR A 341 45.62 17.75 54.97
C TYR A 341 46.17 18.75 56.00
N SER A 342 47.05 18.25 56.87
CA SER A 342 47.86 19.10 57.71
C SER A 342 48.94 19.86 56.93
N SER A 343 49.59 20.85 57.55
CA SER A 343 50.70 21.56 56.94
C SER A 343 51.92 20.69 56.59
N THR A 344 51.96 19.46 57.11
CA THR A 344 52.99 18.43 56.81
C THR A 344 52.60 17.49 55.67
N GLY A 345 51.40 17.68 55.05
CA GLY A 345 50.90 16.84 53.98
C GLY A 345 50.24 15.52 54.45
N LYS A 346 50.09 15.31 55.76
CA LYS A 346 49.38 14.17 56.35
C LYS A 346 47.86 14.42 56.38
N CYS A 347 47.03 13.48 55.87
CA CYS A 347 45.59 13.55 56.00
C CYS A 347 45.21 13.42 57.48
N VAL A 348 44.34 14.31 57.97
CA VAL A 348 43.89 14.31 59.38
C VAL A 348 42.41 13.89 59.51
N CYS A 349 41.59 14.14 58.50
CA CYS A 349 40.23 13.74 58.41
C CYS A 349 39.73 13.86 56.97
N TYR A 350 38.49 13.39 56.73
CA TYR A 350 37.81 13.57 55.45
C TYR A 350 36.55 14.39 55.64
N ALA A 351 36.27 15.30 54.74
CA ALA A 351 34.96 15.91 54.58
C ALA A 351 34.14 15.02 53.63
N GLY A 352 32.90 14.77 53.95
CA GLY A 352 31.97 13.98 53.18
C GLY A 352 30.69 14.75 52.85
N ILE A 353 30.18 14.57 51.64
CA ILE A 353 28.91 15.13 51.20
C ILE A 353 28.12 14.04 50.48
N ASP A 354 26.84 13.88 50.82
CA ASP A 354 25.94 12.94 50.17
C ASP A 354 24.82 13.65 49.46
N PHE A 355 24.61 13.30 48.20
CA PHE A 355 23.45 13.68 47.42
C PHE A 355 22.44 12.55 47.37
N SER A 356 21.15 12.89 47.47
CA SER A 356 20.08 11.88 47.30
C SER A 356 19.97 11.41 45.86
N MET A 357 20.22 10.12 45.63
CA MET A 357 20.00 9.50 44.31
C MET A 357 18.52 9.43 43.94
N GLU A 358 17.60 9.47 44.88
CA GLU A 358 16.15 9.53 44.59
C GLU A 358 15.82 10.83 43.84
N ILE A 359 16.34 11.97 44.30
CA ILE A 359 16.18 13.28 43.65
C ILE A 359 16.81 13.22 42.24
N LEU A 360 18.02 12.65 42.14
CA LEU A 360 18.69 12.51 40.83
C LEU A 360 17.94 11.62 39.88
N ASN A 361 17.40 10.50 40.35
CA ASN A 361 16.55 9.59 39.55
C ASN A 361 15.26 10.26 39.11
N ASP A 362 14.67 11.14 39.92
CA ASP A 362 13.49 11.90 39.54
C ASP A 362 13.78 12.86 38.38
N TYR A 363 14.92 13.56 38.41
CA TYR A 363 15.38 14.36 37.27
C TYR A 363 15.60 13.49 36.03
N GLY A 364 16.17 12.29 36.19
CA GLY A 364 16.35 11.32 35.11
C GLY A 364 15.02 10.84 34.50
N ARG A 365 14.02 10.54 35.34
CA ARG A 365 12.68 10.19 34.89
C ARG A 365 11.99 11.32 34.14
N MET A 366 12.09 12.53 34.66
CA MET A 366 11.55 13.71 33.98
C MET A 366 12.20 13.93 32.63
N PHE A 367 13.52 13.78 32.55
CA PHE A 367 14.26 13.90 31.28
C PHE A 367 13.82 12.85 30.26
N ILE A 368 13.79 11.55 30.61
CA ILE A 368 13.38 10.50 29.68
C ILE A 368 11.93 10.66 29.25
N THR A 369 11.06 11.12 30.12
CA THR A 369 9.67 11.42 29.77
C THR A 369 9.56 12.51 28.71
N LYS A 370 10.33 13.60 28.85
CA LYS A 370 10.41 14.67 27.85
C LYS A 370 10.92 14.14 26.52
N VAL A 371 11.97 13.31 26.55
CA VAL A 371 12.54 12.67 25.34
C VAL A 371 11.49 11.77 24.67
N ILE A 372 10.79 10.91 25.40
CA ILE A 372 9.75 10.04 24.84
C ILE A 372 8.60 10.86 24.26
N ALA A 373 8.12 11.88 24.95
CA ALA A 373 7.04 12.74 24.47
C ALA A 373 7.41 13.45 23.16
N LEU A 374 8.62 13.98 23.08
CA LEU A 374 9.14 14.64 21.87
C LEU A 374 9.23 13.65 20.69
N PHE A 375 9.88 12.50 20.92
CA PHE A 375 10.06 11.52 19.86
C PHE A 375 8.76 10.87 19.41
N SER A 376 7.79 10.64 20.29
CA SER A 376 6.52 10.04 19.91
C SER A 376 5.77 10.88 18.87
N GLY A 377 5.71 12.19 19.04
CA GLY A 377 5.12 13.10 18.06
C GLY A 377 5.85 13.09 16.71
N ALA A 378 7.18 13.16 16.73
CA ALA A 378 8.01 13.13 15.53
C ALA A 378 7.91 11.78 14.79
N VAL A 379 7.92 10.65 15.51
CA VAL A 379 7.77 9.30 14.95
C VAL A 379 6.41 9.14 14.26
N ILE A 380 5.33 9.58 14.89
CA ILE A 380 3.99 9.50 14.29
C ILE A 380 3.93 10.37 13.03
N LEU A 381 4.49 11.57 13.04
CA LEU A 381 4.55 12.43 11.86
C LEU A 381 5.29 11.75 10.71
N ILE A 382 6.51 11.27 10.96
CA ILE A 382 7.32 10.57 9.94
C ILE A 382 6.57 9.34 9.42
N PHE A 383 6.00 8.52 10.33
CA PHE A 383 5.25 7.34 9.96
C PHE A 383 4.11 7.65 9.01
N VAL A 384 3.32 8.69 9.29
CA VAL A 384 2.20 9.09 8.45
C VAL A 384 2.68 9.64 7.11
N LEU A 385 3.72 10.46 7.07
CA LEU A 385 4.27 10.98 5.82
C LEU A 385 4.77 9.86 4.90
N VAL A 386 5.50 8.89 5.46
CA VAL A 386 5.99 7.73 4.69
C VAL A 386 4.84 6.82 4.27
N LEU A 387 3.84 6.61 5.14
CA LEU A 387 2.64 5.84 4.79
C LEU A 387 1.94 6.41 3.56
N LEU A 388 1.81 7.71 3.49
CA LEU A 388 1.16 8.39 2.38
C LEU A 388 2.00 8.41 1.11
N PHE A 389 3.30 8.57 1.26
CA PHE A 389 4.21 8.41 0.15
C PHE A 389 4.04 7.01 -0.47
N ILE A 390 4.08 5.97 0.34
CA ILE A 390 3.88 4.58 -0.10
C ILE A 390 2.49 4.37 -0.72
N GLU A 391 1.43 4.88 -0.07
CA GLU A 391 0.06 4.73 -0.57
C GLU A 391 -0.13 5.38 -1.94
N ASN A 392 0.33 6.63 -2.11
CA ASN A 392 0.11 7.41 -3.32
C ASN A 392 1.06 7.04 -4.47
N ASN A 393 2.30 6.69 -4.18
CA ASN A 393 3.31 6.42 -5.21
C ASN A 393 3.40 4.93 -5.59
N ILE A 394 3.05 4.02 -4.67
CA ILE A 394 3.23 2.58 -4.91
C ILE A 394 1.89 1.85 -4.88
N ILE A 395 1.19 1.89 -3.74
CA ILE A 395 0.03 1.00 -3.50
C ILE A 395 -1.13 1.33 -4.43
N LEU A 396 -1.51 2.59 -4.51
CA LEU A 396 -2.66 3.02 -5.32
C LEU A 396 -2.41 2.80 -6.81
N PRO A 397 -1.27 3.24 -7.42
CA PRO A 397 -0.96 2.97 -8.83
C PRO A 397 -0.95 1.48 -9.19
N VAL A 398 -0.27 0.65 -8.39
CA VAL A 398 -0.20 -0.81 -8.63
C VAL A 398 -1.58 -1.46 -8.55
N ASN A 399 -2.38 -1.10 -7.54
CA ASN A 399 -3.72 -1.66 -7.38
C ASN A 399 -4.68 -1.23 -8.50
N THR A 400 -4.59 0.02 -8.97
CA THR A 400 -5.42 0.51 -10.09
C THR A 400 -5.04 -0.16 -11.40
N MET A 401 -3.75 -0.34 -11.70
CA MET A 401 -3.28 -1.14 -12.85
C MET A 401 -3.78 -2.58 -12.76
N ALA A 402 -3.63 -3.22 -11.59
CA ALA A 402 -4.08 -4.59 -11.37
C ALA A 402 -5.60 -4.73 -11.51
N TYR A 403 -6.38 -3.76 -11.04
CA TYR A 403 -7.82 -3.71 -11.22
C TYR A 403 -8.19 -3.60 -12.70
N CYS A 404 -7.58 -2.70 -13.45
CA CYS A 404 -7.82 -2.56 -14.90
C CYS A 404 -7.50 -3.87 -15.62
N ALA A 405 -6.34 -4.47 -15.32
CA ALA A 405 -5.90 -5.73 -15.96
C ALA A 405 -6.86 -6.90 -15.71
N ARG A 406 -7.38 -7.04 -14.49
CA ARG A 406 -8.35 -8.10 -14.15
C ARG A 406 -9.69 -7.94 -14.86
N ASN A 407 -10.06 -6.73 -15.21
CA ASN A 407 -11.33 -6.41 -15.87
C ASN A 407 -11.17 -6.20 -17.39
N PHE A 408 -10.08 -6.70 -17.98
CA PHE A 408 -9.90 -6.69 -19.42
C PHE A 408 -10.87 -7.67 -20.07
N ALA A 409 -11.61 -7.19 -21.08
CA ALA A 409 -12.50 -7.97 -21.91
C ALA A 409 -11.92 -8.07 -23.32
N TYR A 410 -11.99 -9.27 -23.92
CA TYR A 410 -11.40 -9.57 -25.23
C TYR A 410 -12.44 -9.97 -26.28
N ASP A 411 -13.73 -10.01 -25.89
CA ASP A 411 -14.83 -10.55 -26.67
C ASP A 411 -15.15 -9.76 -27.94
N SER A 412 -14.91 -8.47 -27.94
CA SER A 412 -15.18 -7.58 -29.07
C SER A 412 -14.07 -6.54 -29.23
N GLU A 413 -14.02 -5.92 -30.42
CA GLU A 413 -13.10 -4.84 -30.74
C GLU A 413 -13.31 -3.62 -29.81
N THR A 414 -14.56 -3.25 -29.61
CA THR A 414 -14.95 -2.16 -28.71
C THR A 414 -14.59 -2.44 -27.26
N ALA A 415 -14.64 -3.71 -26.83
CA ALA A 415 -14.22 -4.09 -25.47
C ALA A 415 -12.69 -3.93 -25.29
N ARG A 416 -11.91 -4.30 -26.31
CA ARG A 416 -10.44 -4.13 -26.30
C ARG A 416 -10.02 -2.67 -26.33
N GLU A 417 -10.69 -1.82 -27.13
CA GLU A 417 -10.47 -0.36 -27.12
C GLU A 417 -10.73 0.24 -25.74
N LYS A 418 -11.82 -0.14 -25.10
CA LYS A 418 -12.15 0.28 -23.74
C LYS A 418 -11.10 -0.14 -22.71
N ASN A 419 -10.41 -1.28 -22.91
CA ASN A 419 -9.33 -1.68 -22.01
C ASN A 419 -8.16 -0.68 -22.09
N ILE A 420 -7.78 -0.24 -23.28
CA ILE A 420 -6.71 0.75 -23.48
C ILE A 420 -7.13 2.10 -22.89
N GLU A 421 -8.36 2.53 -23.17
CA GLU A 421 -8.90 3.80 -22.67
C GLU A 421 -8.94 3.82 -21.13
N ARG A 422 -9.41 2.74 -20.49
CA ARG A 422 -9.38 2.59 -19.03
C ARG A 422 -7.97 2.65 -18.47
N MET A 423 -7.00 2.01 -19.14
CA MET A 423 -5.61 2.05 -18.70
C MET A 423 -5.03 3.46 -18.85
N ARG A 424 -5.28 4.14 -19.97
CA ARG A 424 -4.84 5.53 -20.19
C ARG A 424 -5.44 6.51 -19.20
N SER A 425 -6.71 6.30 -18.81
CA SER A 425 -7.39 7.19 -17.86
C SER A 425 -6.81 7.15 -16.45
N LEU A 426 -5.93 6.20 -16.13
CA LEU A 426 -5.22 6.17 -14.84
C LEU A 426 -4.22 7.32 -14.71
N ASP A 427 -3.59 7.74 -15.81
CA ASP A 427 -2.62 8.86 -15.90
C ASP A 427 -1.61 8.86 -14.74
N ILE A 428 -0.90 7.73 -14.59
CA ILE A 428 0.06 7.53 -13.50
C ILE A 428 1.36 8.26 -13.85
N ARG A 429 1.81 9.15 -12.95
CA ARG A 429 2.98 10.03 -13.09
C ARG A 429 3.80 10.04 -11.81
N THR A 430 4.37 8.89 -11.46
CA THR A 430 5.21 8.74 -10.26
C THR A 430 6.66 9.11 -10.50
N HIS A 431 7.10 9.28 -11.74
CA HIS A 431 8.47 9.60 -12.18
C HIS A 431 9.52 8.58 -11.70
N ASP A 432 9.13 7.31 -11.57
CA ASP A 432 9.94 6.20 -11.09
C ASP A 432 9.64 4.89 -11.86
N GLU A 433 10.06 3.75 -11.30
CA GLU A 433 9.86 2.42 -11.88
C GLU A 433 8.37 2.06 -12.01
N ILE A 434 7.48 2.65 -11.21
CA ILE A 434 6.03 2.41 -11.28
C ILE A 434 5.45 3.06 -12.55
N GLU A 435 5.87 4.26 -12.91
CA GLU A 435 5.49 4.88 -14.18
C GLU A 435 6.06 4.13 -15.38
N ASN A 436 7.30 3.64 -15.29
CA ASN A 436 7.89 2.78 -16.31
C ASN A 436 7.08 1.49 -16.49
N LEU A 437 6.68 0.85 -15.38
CA LEU A 437 5.81 -0.33 -15.38
C LEU A 437 4.46 -0.01 -16.05
N TYR A 438 3.83 1.11 -15.67
CA TYR A 438 2.58 1.57 -16.28
C TYR A 438 2.71 1.77 -17.78
N SER A 439 3.77 2.45 -18.21
CA SER A 439 4.06 2.73 -19.64
C SER A 439 4.29 1.44 -20.43
N ALA A 440 5.06 0.49 -19.87
CA ALA A 440 5.28 -0.82 -20.47
C ALA A 440 3.98 -1.61 -20.58
N PHE A 441 3.15 -1.58 -19.55
CA PHE A 441 1.86 -2.28 -19.53
C PHE A 441 0.87 -1.67 -20.54
N LEU A 442 0.81 -0.34 -20.62
CA LEU A 442 0.02 0.38 -21.63
C LEU A 442 0.44 0.02 -23.06
N LYS A 443 1.77 0.00 -23.32
CA LYS A 443 2.34 -0.40 -24.61
C LYS A 443 1.96 -1.85 -24.95
N THR A 444 2.18 -2.77 -24.02
CA THR A 444 1.86 -4.20 -24.23
C THR A 444 0.37 -4.40 -24.54
N THR A 445 -0.51 -3.66 -23.88
CA THR A 445 -1.96 -3.71 -24.12
C THR A 445 -2.29 -3.19 -25.53
N ALA A 446 -1.65 -2.10 -25.97
CA ALA A 446 -1.81 -1.56 -27.33
C ALA A 446 -1.26 -2.50 -28.40
N ASP A 447 -0.06 -3.05 -28.20
CA ASP A 447 0.57 -4.01 -29.12
C ASP A 447 -0.30 -5.28 -29.25
N SER A 448 -0.83 -5.79 -28.14
CA SER A 448 -1.75 -6.93 -28.16
C SER A 448 -2.98 -6.68 -29.04
N MET A 449 -3.56 -5.48 -28.98
CA MET A 449 -4.69 -5.11 -29.85
C MET A 449 -4.29 -5.14 -31.33
N HIS A 450 -3.14 -4.59 -31.67
CA HIS A 450 -2.62 -4.59 -33.04
C HIS A 450 -2.38 -6.02 -33.57
N TYR A 451 -1.86 -6.91 -32.74
CA TYR A 451 -1.71 -8.34 -33.09
C TYR A 451 -3.05 -9.03 -33.35
N PHE A 452 -4.06 -8.79 -32.52
CA PHE A 452 -5.39 -9.35 -32.75
C PHE A 452 -6.02 -8.85 -34.06
N GLU A 453 -5.85 -7.58 -34.39
CA GLU A 453 -6.37 -7.02 -35.63
C GLU A 453 -5.66 -7.63 -36.85
N ASN A 454 -4.36 -7.79 -36.82
CA ASN A 454 -3.60 -8.43 -37.88
C ASN A 454 -3.99 -9.92 -38.07
N LEU A 455 -4.16 -10.65 -36.95
CA LEU A 455 -4.65 -12.03 -36.99
C LEU A 455 -6.04 -12.13 -37.63
N ARG A 456 -6.94 -11.18 -37.30
CA ARG A 456 -8.28 -11.12 -37.89
C ARG A 456 -8.23 -10.90 -39.39
N LYS A 457 -7.42 -9.93 -39.85
CA LYS A 457 -7.22 -9.64 -41.28
C LYS A 457 -6.67 -10.86 -42.02
N ALA A 458 -5.61 -11.47 -41.50
CA ALA A 458 -5.02 -12.67 -42.08
C ALA A 458 -6.03 -13.83 -42.15
N LYS A 459 -6.86 -14.02 -41.14
CA LYS A 459 -7.89 -15.07 -41.15
C LYS A 459 -8.97 -14.84 -42.19
N ILE A 460 -9.37 -13.57 -42.43
CA ILE A 460 -10.29 -13.20 -43.48
C ILE A 460 -9.65 -13.45 -44.87
N GLU A 461 -8.41 -13.03 -45.06
CA GLU A 461 -7.66 -13.24 -46.32
C GLU A 461 -7.54 -14.74 -46.65
N VAL A 462 -7.18 -15.57 -45.67
CA VAL A 462 -7.12 -17.03 -45.84
C VAL A 462 -8.48 -17.60 -46.25
N ALA A 463 -9.57 -17.15 -45.60
CA ALA A 463 -10.93 -17.62 -45.95
C ALA A 463 -11.35 -17.19 -47.37
N VAL A 464 -10.96 -15.97 -47.80
CA VAL A 464 -11.22 -15.49 -49.14
C VAL A 464 -10.39 -16.29 -50.16
N MET A 465 -9.09 -16.51 -49.87
CA MET A 465 -8.21 -17.30 -50.74
C MET A 465 -8.70 -18.76 -50.86
N ASP A 466 -9.13 -19.38 -49.78
CA ASP A 466 -9.69 -20.74 -49.78
C ASP A 466 -10.95 -20.81 -50.65
N LYS A 467 -11.85 -19.83 -50.54
CA LYS A 467 -13.05 -19.72 -51.37
C LYS A 467 -12.68 -19.57 -52.87
N LEU A 468 -11.73 -18.68 -53.19
CA LEU A 468 -11.28 -18.47 -54.56
C LEU A 468 -10.60 -19.72 -55.16
N ALA A 469 -9.80 -20.43 -54.34
CA ALA A 469 -9.13 -21.66 -54.77
C ALA A 469 -10.07 -22.83 -55.08
N HIS A 470 -11.25 -22.85 -54.45
CA HIS A 470 -12.19 -23.99 -54.57
C HIS A 470 -13.48 -23.66 -55.34
N THR A 471 -13.63 -22.45 -55.89
CA THR A 471 -14.84 -22.01 -56.60
C THR A 471 -14.53 -21.73 -58.06
N ASP A 472 -15.44 -22.14 -58.98
CA ASP A 472 -15.38 -21.78 -60.40
C ASP A 472 -15.81 -20.32 -60.60
N SER A 473 -14.98 -19.54 -61.27
CA SER A 473 -15.19 -18.10 -61.43
C SER A 473 -16.38 -17.70 -62.29
N LEU A 474 -16.86 -18.59 -63.18
CA LEU A 474 -18.00 -18.31 -64.03
C LEU A 474 -19.33 -18.68 -63.37
N THR A 475 -19.41 -19.87 -62.82
CA THR A 475 -20.66 -20.41 -62.31
C THR A 475 -20.85 -20.20 -60.83
N GLY A 476 -19.78 -19.87 -60.09
CA GLY A 476 -19.81 -19.78 -58.61
C GLY A 476 -19.85 -21.16 -57.91
N LEU A 477 -19.88 -22.22 -58.64
CA LEU A 477 -19.92 -23.58 -58.10
C LEU A 477 -18.54 -24.05 -57.64
N LYS A 478 -18.47 -25.17 -56.94
CA LYS A 478 -17.19 -25.82 -56.61
C LYS A 478 -16.44 -26.19 -57.87
N ASN A 479 -15.15 -25.89 -57.89
CA ASN A 479 -14.30 -26.14 -59.09
C ASN A 479 -13.65 -27.53 -59.06
N LYS A 480 -12.84 -27.83 -60.04
CA LYS A 480 -12.05 -29.06 -60.19
C LYS A 480 -11.18 -29.36 -58.95
N THR A 481 -10.59 -28.33 -58.32
CA THR A 481 -9.76 -28.50 -57.12
C THR A 481 -10.60 -28.98 -55.94
N ALA A 482 -11.80 -28.41 -55.76
CA ALA A 482 -12.73 -28.84 -54.72
C ALA A 482 -13.22 -30.29 -54.99
N TYR A 483 -13.43 -30.64 -56.26
CA TYR A 483 -13.78 -32.03 -56.64
C TYR A 483 -12.63 -33.00 -56.29
N ALA A 484 -11.36 -32.66 -56.65
CA ALA A 484 -10.20 -33.49 -56.34
C ALA A 484 -10.02 -33.72 -54.83
N LYS A 485 -10.33 -32.72 -53.98
CA LYS A 485 -10.33 -32.86 -52.53
C LYS A 485 -11.41 -33.83 -52.06
N LYS A 486 -12.62 -33.68 -52.58
CA LYS A 486 -13.77 -34.59 -52.22
C LYS A 486 -13.50 -36.03 -52.66
N THR A 487 -12.88 -36.26 -53.83
CA THR A 487 -12.50 -37.62 -54.28
C THR A 487 -11.42 -38.24 -53.40
N SER A 488 -10.43 -37.43 -52.94
CA SER A 488 -9.40 -37.89 -52.01
C SER A 488 -10.03 -38.34 -50.65
N ASP A 489 -11.07 -37.64 -50.19
CA ASP A 489 -11.80 -38.05 -48.97
C ASP A 489 -12.51 -39.38 -49.19
N PHE A 490 -13.09 -39.63 -50.37
CA PHE A 490 -13.69 -40.92 -50.70
C PHE A 490 -12.68 -42.03 -50.86
N ASP A 491 -11.50 -41.76 -51.46
CA ASP A 491 -10.46 -42.76 -51.55
C ASP A 491 -9.98 -43.19 -50.14
N ALA A 492 -9.91 -42.24 -49.21
CA ALA A 492 -9.64 -42.55 -47.80
C ALA A 492 -10.75 -43.36 -47.14
N ALA A 493 -12.04 -43.13 -47.49
CA ALA A 493 -13.17 -43.89 -46.99
C ALA A 493 -13.23 -45.31 -47.65
N ILE A 494 -12.88 -45.45 -48.91
CA ILE A 494 -12.73 -46.73 -49.63
C ILE A 494 -11.69 -47.61 -48.95
N ALA A 495 -10.51 -47.02 -48.63
CA ALA A 495 -9.44 -47.73 -47.91
C ALA A 495 -9.88 -48.25 -46.53
N LYS A 496 -10.82 -47.56 -45.85
CA LYS A 496 -11.37 -47.94 -44.57
C LYS A 496 -12.60 -48.87 -44.69
N GLY A 497 -13.06 -49.13 -45.91
CA GLY A 497 -14.22 -50.02 -46.17
C GLY A 497 -15.60 -49.42 -45.81
N HIS A 498 -15.70 -48.10 -45.70
CA HIS A 498 -16.95 -47.40 -45.29
C HIS A 498 -17.48 -46.43 -46.37
N ALA A 499 -16.99 -46.53 -47.61
CA ALA A 499 -17.42 -45.63 -48.67
C ALA A 499 -18.81 -46.02 -49.20
N GLU A 500 -19.73 -45.06 -49.27
CA GLU A 500 -21.04 -45.16 -49.90
C GLU A 500 -21.34 -43.86 -50.64
N PHE A 501 -21.23 -43.82 -51.97
CA PHE A 501 -21.51 -42.66 -52.78
C PHE A 501 -21.83 -43.02 -54.22
N CYS A 502 -22.39 -42.08 -54.95
CA CYS A 502 -22.45 -42.17 -56.44
C CYS A 502 -21.94 -40.89 -57.06
N ILE A 503 -21.46 -41.02 -58.28
CA ILE A 503 -21.02 -39.91 -59.13
C ILE A 503 -22.00 -39.81 -60.29
N VAL A 504 -22.52 -38.57 -60.51
CA VAL A 504 -23.31 -38.23 -61.67
C VAL A 504 -22.49 -37.30 -62.57
N MET A 505 -22.19 -37.76 -63.78
CA MET A 505 -21.53 -36.94 -64.78
C MET A 505 -22.57 -36.23 -65.63
N VAL A 506 -22.42 -34.92 -65.80
CA VAL A 506 -23.30 -34.07 -66.60
C VAL A 506 -22.48 -33.30 -67.61
N ASP A 507 -22.74 -33.52 -68.90
CA ASP A 507 -22.07 -32.84 -70.03
C ASP A 507 -23.10 -31.98 -70.75
N VAL A 508 -22.83 -30.66 -70.84
CA VAL A 508 -23.76 -29.69 -71.44
C VAL A 508 -23.63 -29.72 -72.94
N ASN A 509 -24.70 -30.13 -73.62
CA ASN A 509 -24.75 -30.20 -75.05
C ASN A 509 -24.90 -28.79 -75.69
N TYR A 510 -24.46 -28.67 -76.95
CA TYR A 510 -24.65 -27.47 -77.80
C TYR A 510 -23.97 -26.18 -77.32
N LEU A 511 -23.11 -26.21 -76.34
CA LEU A 511 -22.38 -25.03 -75.90
C LEU A 511 -21.65 -24.33 -77.05
N LYS A 512 -20.95 -25.11 -77.89
CA LYS A 512 -20.27 -24.58 -79.05
C LYS A 512 -21.25 -23.89 -80.01
N ARG A 513 -22.40 -24.48 -80.30
CA ARG A 513 -23.42 -23.87 -81.15
C ARG A 513 -23.98 -22.57 -80.61
N VAL A 514 -24.21 -22.52 -79.28
CA VAL A 514 -24.66 -21.28 -78.60
C VAL A 514 -23.57 -20.21 -78.72
N ASN A 515 -22.30 -20.55 -78.48
CA ASN A 515 -21.16 -19.63 -78.62
C ASN A 515 -21.03 -19.10 -80.05
N ASP A 516 -21.09 -19.99 -81.05
CA ASP A 516 -20.88 -19.64 -82.48
C ASP A 516 -22.06 -18.80 -83.02
N THR A 517 -23.29 -18.98 -82.49
CA THR A 517 -24.49 -18.29 -82.99
C THR A 517 -24.78 -16.97 -82.21
N TYR A 518 -24.55 -16.94 -80.92
CA TYR A 518 -24.98 -15.82 -80.01
C TYR A 518 -23.80 -15.13 -79.30
N GLY A 519 -22.62 -15.68 -79.38
CA GLY A 519 -21.42 -15.15 -78.75
C GLY A 519 -21.16 -15.82 -77.38
N HIS A 520 -19.94 -15.64 -76.87
CA HIS A 520 -19.45 -16.26 -75.65
C HIS A 520 -20.20 -15.80 -74.37
N GLU A 521 -20.76 -14.60 -74.38
CA GLU A 521 -21.55 -14.09 -73.23
C GLU A 521 -22.81 -14.97 -73.04
N TYR A 522 -23.51 -15.30 -74.10
CA TYR A 522 -24.67 -16.16 -74.03
C TYR A 522 -24.33 -17.63 -73.74
N GLY A 523 -23.14 -18.09 -74.18
CA GLY A 523 -22.61 -19.38 -73.77
C GLY A 523 -22.28 -19.44 -72.28
N ASN A 524 -21.79 -18.38 -71.70
CA ASN A 524 -21.57 -18.26 -70.27
C ASN A 524 -22.90 -18.30 -69.49
N ILE A 525 -23.95 -17.57 -69.97
CA ILE A 525 -25.30 -17.64 -69.41
C ILE A 525 -25.86 -19.07 -69.47
N TYR A 526 -25.63 -19.76 -70.61
CA TYR A 526 -26.06 -21.16 -70.79
C TYR A 526 -25.41 -22.12 -69.79
N LEU A 527 -24.10 -21.95 -69.52
CA LEU A 527 -23.38 -22.71 -68.50
C LEU A 527 -23.87 -22.37 -67.06
N ILE A 528 -24.11 -21.10 -66.77
CA ILE A 528 -24.66 -20.68 -65.48
C ILE A 528 -26.03 -21.29 -65.27
N ASN A 529 -26.89 -21.31 -66.29
CA ASN A 529 -28.21 -21.91 -66.22
C ASN A 529 -28.15 -23.44 -66.02
N ALA A 530 -27.20 -24.12 -66.69
CA ALA A 530 -26.94 -25.53 -66.49
C ALA A 530 -26.50 -25.87 -65.05
N GLY A 531 -25.57 -25.07 -64.51
CA GLY A 531 -25.12 -25.17 -63.11
C GLY A 531 -26.24 -24.92 -62.13
N LYS A 532 -27.03 -23.84 -62.33
CA LYS A 532 -28.21 -23.56 -61.51
C LYS A 532 -29.22 -24.72 -61.51
N LEU A 533 -29.52 -25.26 -62.65
CA LEU A 533 -30.40 -26.40 -62.78
C LEU A 533 -29.88 -27.62 -62.01
N ALA A 534 -28.59 -27.89 -62.10
CA ALA A 534 -27.95 -28.96 -61.32
C ALA A 534 -28.05 -28.70 -59.81
N CYS A 535 -27.82 -27.50 -59.38
CA CYS A 535 -27.93 -27.12 -57.94
C CYS A 535 -29.37 -27.22 -57.42
N GLU A 536 -30.36 -26.76 -58.17
CA GLU A 536 -31.77 -26.87 -57.80
C GLU A 536 -32.25 -28.31 -57.58
N ILE A 537 -31.63 -29.26 -58.26
CA ILE A 537 -32.06 -30.68 -58.21
C ILE A 537 -31.17 -31.47 -57.26
N PHE A 538 -29.86 -31.29 -57.29
CA PHE A 538 -28.89 -32.11 -56.55
C PHE A 538 -28.39 -31.46 -55.26
N GLY A 539 -28.63 -30.14 -55.06
CA GLY A 539 -28.04 -29.34 -53.98
C GLY A 539 -26.70 -28.74 -54.38
N GLU A 540 -26.50 -27.47 -54.05
CA GLU A 540 -25.30 -26.70 -54.40
C GLU A 540 -24.01 -27.35 -53.85
N GLU A 541 -24.09 -27.92 -52.67
CA GLU A 541 -22.97 -28.57 -51.99
C GLU A 541 -22.44 -29.81 -52.71
N ASN A 542 -23.23 -30.40 -53.61
CA ASN A 542 -22.93 -31.64 -54.31
C ASN A 542 -22.44 -31.43 -55.75
N VAL A 543 -22.54 -30.22 -56.28
CA VAL A 543 -22.29 -29.92 -57.70
C VAL A 543 -20.91 -29.29 -57.85
N TYR A 544 -20.14 -29.83 -58.80
CA TYR A 544 -18.80 -29.38 -59.15
C TYR A 544 -18.72 -29.11 -60.66
N ARG A 545 -18.06 -28.03 -61.07
CA ARG A 545 -17.70 -27.83 -62.46
C ARG A 545 -16.23 -28.20 -62.65
N ILE A 546 -15.94 -29.21 -63.43
CA ILE A 546 -14.62 -29.80 -63.61
C ILE A 546 -13.96 -29.47 -64.97
N GLY A 547 -14.74 -29.06 -65.95
CA GLY A 547 -14.32 -28.74 -67.30
C GLY A 547 -15.14 -27.60 -67.92
N GLY A 548 -14.96 -27.30 -69.19
CA GLY A 548 -15.67 -26.24 -69.90
C GLY A 548 -17.19 -26.38 -69.85
N ASP A 549 -17.72 -27.55 -70.25
CA ASP A 549 -19.13 -27.94 -70.31
C ASP A 549 -19.46 -29.12 -69.40
N GLU A 550 -18.52 -29.52 -68.53
CA GLU A 550 -18.62 -30.70 -67.69
C GLU A 550 -18.89 -30.36 -66.24
N PHE A 551 -19.94 -30.91 -65.69
CA PHE A 551 -20.32 -30.87 -64.28
C PHE A 551 -20.31 -32.26 -63.70
N VAL A 552 -19.86 -32.36 -62.44
CA VAL A 552 -19.94 -33.60 -61.66
C VAL A 552 -20.79 -33.33 -60.45
N VAL A 553 -21.67 -34.27 -60.14
CA VAL A 553 -22.45 -34.31 -58.92
C VAL A 553 -21.98 -35.51 -58.11
N VAL A 554 -21.71 -35.28 -56.85
CA VAL A 554 -21.34 -36.36 -55.93
C VAL A 554 -22.40 -36.44 -54.85
N LEU A 555 -23.06 -37.59 -54.77
CA LEU A 555 -24.12 -37.82 -53.77
C LEU A 555 -23.69 -38.89 -52.80
N ASP A 556 -23.76 -38.55 -51.54
CA ASP A 556 -23.50 -39.42 -50.40
C ASP A 556 -24.63 -39.31 -49.33
N GLY A 557 -24.60 -40.13 -48.28
CA GLY A 557 -25.56 -40.09 -47.19
C GLY A 557 -27.01 -40.14 -47.66
N GLU A 558 -27.86 -39.22 -47.18
CA GLU A 558 -29.29 -39.18 -47.53
C GLU A 558 -29.55 -38.93 -49.02
N ASN A 559 -28.64 -38.17 -49.67
CA ASN A 559 -28.76 -37.85 -51.09
C ASN A 559 -28.44 -39.06 -51.97
N LEU A 560 -27.63 -40.01 -51.51
CA LEU A 560 -27.38 -41.25 -52.19
C LEU A 560 -28.66 -42.10 -52.33
N ALA A 561 -29.45 -42.20 -51.27
CA ALA A 561 -30.70 -42.95 -51.28
C ALA A 561 -31.74 -42.42 -52.31
N LYS A 562 -31.68 -41.07 -52.57
CA LYS A 562 -32.56 -40.38 -53.53
C LYS A 562 -31.95 -40.21 -54.93
N SER A 563 -30.75 -40.68 -55.13
CA SER A 563 -29.93 -40.36 -56.30
C SER A 563 -30.63 -40.76 -57.61
N ALA A 564 -31.26 -41.91 -57.68
CA ALA A 564 -32.02 -42.40 -58.88
C ALA A 564 -33.20 -41.46 -59.22
N GLU A 565 -33.94 -41.01 -58.21
CA GLU A 565 -35.03 -40.04 -58.37
C GLU A 565 -34.52 -38.65 -58.82
N LEU A 566 -33.44 -38.18 -58.21
CA LEU A 566 -32.84 -36.91 -58.57
C LEU A 566 -32.31 -36.91 -60.02
N VAL A 567 -31.66 -37.95 -60.43
CA VAL A 567 -31.18 -38.11 -61.81
C VAL A 567 -32.37 -38.14 -62.82
N GLU A 568 -33.41 -38.85 -62.53
CA GLU A 568 -34.60 -38.87 -63.41
C GLU A 568 -35.35 -37.55 -63.44
N LYS A 569 -35.42 -36.86 -62.32
CA LYS A 569 -35.92 -35.47 -62.21
C LYS A 569 -35.10 -34.51 -63.06
N PHE A 570 -33.77 -34.61 -63.02
CA PHE A 570 -32.88 -33.80 -63.83
C PHE A 570 -33.12 -34.08 -65.33
N ARG A 571 -33.12 -35.36 -65.75
CA ARG A 571 -33.39 -35.75 -67.13
C ARG A 571 -34.77 -35.26 -67.62
N GLY A 572 -35.78 -35.36 -66.78
CA GLY A 572 -37.14 -34.89 -67.06
C GLY A 572 -37.22 -33.38 -67.25
N THR A 573 -36.51 -32.62 -66.37
CA THR A 573 -36.48 -31.19 -66.42
C THR A 573 -35.71 -30.69 -67.66
N VAL A 574 -34.59 -31.32 -67.99
CA VAL A 574 -33.83 -31.00 -69.24
C VAL A 574 -34.74 -31.25 -70.48
N LYS A 575 -35.48 -32.38 -70.59
CA LYS A 575 -36.41 -32.62 -71.66
C LYS A 575 -37.52 -31.58 -71.72
N ARG A 576 -38.05 -31.10 -70.63
CA ARG A 576 -39.11 -30.08 -70.53
C ARG A 576 -38.62 -28.75 -71.04
N LEU A 577 -37.39 -28.28 -70.52
CA LEU A 577 -36.79 -27.02 -70.93
C LEU A 577 -36.54 -26.98 -72.44
N GLN A 578 -36.12 -28.07 -73.09
CA GLN A 578 -35.87 -28.12 -74.50
C GLN A 578 -37.16 -27.98 -75.34
N ARG A 579 -38.30 -28.36 -74.83
CA ARG A 579 -39.63 -28.32 -75.53
C ARG A 579 -40.34 -26.97 -75.31
N ASP A 580 -39.93 -26.20 -74.33
CA ASP A 580 -40.59 -24.92 -74.02
C ASP A 580 -40.28 -23.89 -75.07
N LYS A 581 -41.32 -23.48 -75.82
CA LYS A 581 -41.20 -22.46 -76.86
C LYS A 581 -41.05 -21.04 -76.37
N LYS A 582 -41.29 -20.79 -75.06
CA LYS A 582 -41.20 -19.45 -74.48
C LYS A 582 -39.80 -19.10 -74.01
N LEU A 583 -38.92 -20.07 -73.86
CA LEU A 583 -37.54 -19.87 -73.38
C LEU A 583 -36.63 -19.45 -74.54
N GLU A 584 -35.64 -18.62 -74.22
CA GLU A 584 -34.56 -18.23 -75.11
C GLU A 584 -33.59 -19.41 -75.35
N PRO A 585 -32.85 -19.46 -76.49
CA PRO A 585 -31.93 -20.56 -76.77
C PRO A 585 -30.91 -20.88 -75.69
N TRP A 586 -30.41 -19.88 -74.99
CA TRP A 586 -29.46 -20.04 -73.87
C TRP A 586 -30.13 -20.39 -72.52
N GLU A 587 -31.42 -20.46 -72.44
CA GLU A 587 -32.20 -20.97 -71.32
C GLU A 587 -32.64 -22.45 -71.52
N LYS A 588 -32.62 -22.92 -72.74
CA LYS A 588 -33.00 -24.30 -73.10
C LYS A 588 -31.85 -25.27 -72.85
N VAL A 589 -31.48 -25.44 -71.56
CA VAL A 589 -30.38 -26.33 -71.18
C VAL A 589 -30.59 -27.72 -71.71
N SER A 590 -29.57 -28.23 -72.40
CA SER A 590 -29.47 -29.62 -72.86
C SER A 590 -28.22 -30.23 -72.26
N ALA A 591 -28.38 -31.39 -71.61
CA ALA A 591 -27.22 -32.07 -71.02
C ALA A 591 -27.38 -33.59 -71.15
N ALA A 592 -26.29 -34.27 -71.39
CA ALA A 592 -26.16 -35.70 -71.27
C ALA A 592 -25.80 -36.05 -69.84
N VAL A 593 -26.34 -37.14 -69.33
CA VAL A 593 -26.21 -37.55 -67.91
C VAL A 593 -25.87 -39.01 -67.82
N GLY A 594 -24.83 -39.35 -67.06
CA GLY A 594 -24.45 -40.68 -66.67
C GLY A 594 -24.30 -40.84 -65.19
N VAL A 595 -24.56 -41.97 -64.61
CA VAL A 595 -24.46 -42.23 -63.19
C VAL A 595 -23.72 -43.53 -62.94
N ALA A 596 -22.89 -43.55 -61.92
CA ALA A 596 -22.23 -44.73 -61.40
C ALA A 596 -22.20 -44.71 -59.88
N TYR A 597 -22.59 -45.84 -59.32
CA TYR A 597 -22.57 -46.11 -57.89
C TYR A 597 -21.23 -46.76 -57.54
N TYR A 598 -20.64 -46.41 -56.40
CA TYR A 598 -19.48 -47.12 -55.89
C TYR A 598 -19.83 -48.57 -55.61
N ASP A 599 -19.04 -49.48 -56.20
CA ASP A 599 -19.16 -50.92 -55.96
C ASP A 599 -17.87 -51.44 -55.27
N LYS A 600 -18.03 -51.90 -54.04
CA LYS A 600 -16.93 -52.40 -53.22
C LYS A 600 -16.14 -53.54 -53.86
N ASN A 601 -16.78 -54.33 -54.78
CA ASN A 601 -16.13 -55.46 -55.38
C ASN A 601 -15.31 -55.10 -56.64
N SER A 602 -15.63 -53.98 -57.27
CA SER A 602 -15.01 -53.60 -58.57
C SER A 602 -14.18 -52.35 -58.49
N ASP A 603 -14.56 -51.39 -57.62
CA ASP A 603 -13.91 -50.06 -57.60
C ASP A 603 -12.87 -49.94 -56.49
N LYS A 604 -11.65 -49.55 -56.86
CA LYS A 604 -10.53 -49.33 -55.94
C LYS A 604 -10.33 -47.84 -55.60
N SER A 605 -10.98 -46.95 -56.35
CA SER A 605 -10.87 -45.50 -56.17
C SER A 605 -12.12 -44.77 -56.66
N ALA A 606 -12.31 -43.52 -56.22
CA ALA A 606 -13.36 -42.62 -56.71
C ALA A 606 -13.20 -42.32 -58.22
N GLU A 607 -11.98 -42.36 -58.72
CA GLU A 607 -11.63 -42.17 -60.14
C GLU A 607 -12.23 -43.32 -61.00
N GLU A 608 -12.28 -44.56 -60.52
CA GLU A 608 -12.90 -45.69 -61.24
C GLU A 608 -14.40 -45.52 -61.32
N VAL A 609 -15.06 -45.03 -60.27
CA VAL A 609 -16.48 -44.67 -60.29
C VAL A 609 -16.74 -43.53 -61.26
N PHE A 610 -15.88 -42.49 -61.26
CA PHE A 610 -15.97 -41.38 -62.21
C PHE A 610 -15.91 -41.88 -63.65
N LYS A 611 -14.93 -42.72 -64.01
CA LYS A 611 -14.79 -43.29 -65.34
C LYS A 611 -16.03 -44.09 -65.79
N ARG A 612 -16.67 -44.79 -64.87
CA ARG A 612 -17.93 -45.50 -65.18
C ARG A 612 -19.09 -44.53 -65.41
N ALA A 613 -19.19 -43.46 -64.62
CA ALA A 613 -20.21 -42.42 -64.78
C ALA A 613 -20.03 -41.68 -66.10
N ASP A 614 -18.77 -41.36 -66.47
CA ASP A 614 -18.41 -40.74 -67.74
C ASP A 614 -18.77 -41.64 -68.95
N ALA A 615 -18.43 -42.93 -68.87
CA ALA A 615 -18.79 -43.90 -69.92
C ALA A 615 -20.32 -44.02 -70.07
N ASP A 616 -21.08 -43.95 -68.97
CA ASP A 616 -22.55 -43.98 -69.02
C ASP A 616 -23.11 -42.67 -69.62
N MET A 617 -22.55 -41.50 -69.24
CA MET A 617 -22.89 -40.21 -69.83
C MET A 617 -22.60 -40.16 -71.32
N TYR A 618 -21.47 -40.73 -71.77
CA TYR A 618 -21.11 -40.78 -73.19
C TYR A 618 -22.06 -41.60 -74.00
N LYS A 619 -22.53 -42.80 -73.47
CA LYS A 619 -23.59 -43.62 -74.09
C LYS A 619 -24.90 -42.83 -74.22
N ASN A 620 -25.29 -42.10 -73.18
CA ASN A 620 -26.46 -41.22 -73.18
C ASN A 620 -26.34 -40.12 -74.22
N LYS A 621 -25.15 -39.50 -74.35
CA LYS A 621 -24.84 -38.48 -75.36
C LYS A 621 -24.96 -38.98 -76.76
N LEU A 622 -24.51 -40.24 -77.08
CA LEU A 622 -24.65 -40.87 -78.37
C LEU A 622 -26.14 -41.21 -78.67
N ALA A 623 -26.87 -41.71 -77.69
CA ALA A 623 -28.31 -41.98 -77.84
C ALA A 623 -29.09 -40.69 -78.16
N MET A 624 -28.74 -39.57 -77.48
CA MET A 624 -29.36 -38.27 -77.72
C MET A 624 -29.04 -37.76 -79.15
N LYS A 625 -27.83 -38.03 -79.68
CA LYS A 625 -27.44 -37.70 -81.03
C LYS A 625 -28.19 -38.58 -82.09
N ALA A 626 -28.40 -39.88 -81.84
CA ALA A 626 -29.07 -40.82 -82.76
C ALA A 626 -30.55 -40.53 -82.98
N VAL A 627 -31.23 -39.94 -82.00
CA VAL A 627 -32.68 -39.58 -82.06
C VAL A 627 -32.86 -38.24 -82.85
N ARG A 628 -31.78 -37.53 -83.21
CA ARG A 628 -31.84 -36.32 -83.96
C ARG A 628 -31.84 -36.61 -85.47
N LYS A 629 -32.87 -36.15 -86.14
CA LYS A 629 -32.95 -36.09 -87.57
C LYS A 629 -32.37 -34.75 -88.07
N ASP A 630 -31.10 -34.53 -87.84
CA ASP A 630 -30.35 -33.36 -88.44
C ASP A 630 -28.97 -33.82 -88.85
#